data_c71c9e86594074a53c2a6191657eecf0
#
_entry.id   c71c9e86594074a53c2a6191657eecf0
#
_cell.length_a   1.000
_cell.length_b   1.000
_cell.length_c   1.000
_cell.angle_alpha   90.00
_cell.angle_beta   90.00
_cell.angle_gamma   90.00
#
_symmetry.space_group_name_H-M   'P 1'
#
loop_
_entity.id
_entity.type
_entity.pdbx_description
1 polymer ?
#
loop_
_entity_poly.entity_id
_entity_poly.type
_entity_poly.pdbx_seq_one_letter_code
_entity_poly.pdbx_strand_id
1 'polypeptide(L)'
;MTSSGVIQREQWTFVRADSDISDGLDVAVMAGAEQGSVHVEVALSRLAPGASIYGHRHFYEESFYILSGEVLVDIDGHGYHLRANDFGFAPMAAAHSWHNQNEEPVEWFRVRSPQPRTVNDSNGSFPVPQLEPPSSGALVGDPSPTAPYVGRFEEHHLPAPGPLAMRGVRGPNVKDVSIWMLVDELIGALHHTMFIVQFNPGASTHPQGDHFHPFEEAYYFTQGSAIAHLEEGDLPVRTGDLVFAGTNAMHGYTMTSDEPVRWIEIQAPAPTPAGAFIFPADWRSEGQ
;
A
#
# COMPACT_ATOMS: atom_id res chain seq x y z
N MET A 1 -13.60 -13.89 -12.62
CA MET A 1 -13.23 -14.60 -11.37
C MET A 1 -12.28 -13.67 -10.67
N THR A 2 -12.62 -13.27 -9.46
CA THR A 2 -11.72 -12.49 -8.60
C THR A 2 -10.57 -13.40 -8.23
N SER A 3 -9.35 -13.06 -8.63
CA SER A 3 -8.17 -13.83 -8.25
C SER A 3 -7.73 -13.40 -6.86
N SER A 4 -7.44 -14.39 -6.01
CA SER A 4 -6.71 -14.18 -4.76
C SER A 4 -5.42 -14.96 -4.82
N GLY A 5 -4.45 -14.64 -4.02
CA GLY A 5 -3.25 -15.42 -3.98
C GLY A 5 -2.10 -14.76 -3.22
N VAL A 6 -1.07 -15.56 -2.99
CA VAL A 6 0.20 -15.11 -2.42
C VAL A 6 1.22 -14.94 -3.53
N ILE A 7 1.78 -13.77 -3.63
CA ILE A 7 2.91 -13.45 -4.51
C ILE A 7 4.16 -13.46 -3.62
N GLN A 8 4.89 -14.57 -3.67
CA GLN A 8 6.09 -14.75 -2.85
C GLN A 8 7.24 -13.87 -3.35
N ARG A 9 8.11 -13.47 -2.42
CA ARG A 9 9.28 -12.62 -2.68
C ARG A 9 10.13 -13.11 -3.87
N GLU A 10 10.23 -14.42 -4.07
CA GLU A 10 11.01 -15.05 -5.13
C GLU A 10 10.33 -15.05 -6.50
N GLN A 11 9.03 -14.75 -6.57
CA GLN A 11 8.24 -14.83 -7.81
C GLN A 11 8.22 -13.54 -8.60
N TRP A 12 8.53 -12.39 -7.97
CA TRP A 12 8.56 -11.11 -8.64
C TRP A 12 10.00 -10.61 -8.86
N THR A 13 10.21 -9.95 -9.98
CA THR A 13 11.49 -9.40 -10.38
C THR A 13 11.34 -7.95 -10.80
N PHE A 14 12.37 -7.15 -10.53
CA PHE A 14 12.42 -5.80 -11.05
C PHE A 14 12.66 -5.82 -12.56
N VAL A 15 11.90 -5.01 -13.27
CA VAL A 15 12.03 -4.77 -14.70
C VAL A 15 12.33 -3.29 -14.89
N ARG A 16 13.31 -2.98 -15.77
CA ARG A 16 13.64 -1.60 -16.11
C ARG A 16 12.42 -0.90 -16.71
N ALA A 17 12.06 0.25 -16.17
CA ALA A 17 10.89 1.05 -16.53
C ALA A 17 11.27 2.47 -16.95
N ASP A 18 12.41 2.61 -17.64
CA ASP A 18 12.84 3.91 -18.19
C ASP A 18 11.85 4.38 -19.27
N SER A 19 11.63 5.68 -19.31
CA SER A 19 10.67 6.32 -20.20
C SER A 19 11.03 7.79 -20.39
N ASP A 20 10.21 8.55 -21.12
CA ASP A 20 10.38 10.01 -21.25
C ASP A 20 10.29 10.77 -19.93
N ILE A 21 9.74 10.13 -18.88
CA ILE A 21 9.60 10.72 -17.55
C ILE A 21 10.49 10.04 -16.49
N SER A 22 11.30 9.06 -16.84
CA SER A 22 12.14 8.37 -15.85
C SER A 22 13.41 7.80 -16.47
N ASP A 23 14.49 7.87 -15.73
CA ASP A 23 15.72 7.11 -15.96
C ASP A 23 16.11 6.35 -14.69
N GLY A 24 16.73 5.20 -14.84
CA GLY A 24 17.20 4.38 -13.72
C GLY A 24 16.08 3.85 -12.80
N LEU A 25 14.83 3.82 -13.25
CA LEU A 25 13.69 3.28 -12.52
C LEU A 25 13.51 1.79 -12.84
N ASP A 26 13.49 0.96 -11.81
CA ASP A 26 13.08 -0.44 -11.89
C ASP A 26 11.76 -0.64 -11.15
N VAL A 27 10.86 -1.44 -11.71
CA VAL A 27 9.53 -1.71 -11.14
C VAL A 27 9.26 -3.22 -11.10
N ALA A 28 8.74 -3.72 -10.00
CA ALA A 28 8.18 -5.04 -9.86
C ALA A 28 6.69 -4.94 -9.54
N VAL A 29 5.83 -5.12 -10.54
CA VAL A 29 4.37 -5.15 -10.33
C VAL A 29 4.02 -6.46 -9.63
N MET A 30 3.38 -6.35 -8.47
CA MET A 30 2.99 -7.48 -7.64
C MET A 30 1.51 -7.81 -7.80
N ALA A 31 0.65 -6.80 -7.84
CA ALA A 31 -0.77 -6.94 -8.16
C ALA A 31 -1.18 -5.85 -9.14
N GLY A 32 -1.85 -6.23 -10.23
CA GLY A 32 -2.29 -5.35 -11.29
C GLY A 32 -3.23 -6.10 -12.24
N ALA A 33 -3.45 -5.56 -13.44
CA ALA A 33 -4.37 -6.15 -14.41
C ALA A 33 -4.03 -7.61 -14.78
N GLU A 34 -2.75 -7.93 -14.89
CA GLU A 34 -2.30 -9.29 -15.21
C GLU A 34 -2.56 -10.29 -14.08
N GLN A 35 -2.56 -9.82 -12.82
CA GLN A 35 -2.91 -10.61 -11.64
C GLN A 35 -4.43 -10.57 -11.35
N GLY A 36 -5.23 -9.92 -12.20
CA GLY A 36 -6.69 -9.87 -12.10
C GLY A 36 -7.23 -8.74 -11.22
N SER A 37 -6.39 -7.82 -10.75
CA SER A 37 -6.84 -6.61 -10.09
C SER A 37 -7.61 -5.70 -11.06
N VAL A 38 -8.63 -5.04 -10.58
CA VAL A 38 -9.50 -4.11 -11.34
C VAL A 38 -9.34 -2.68 -10.85
N HIS A 39 -9.08 -2.51 -9.55
CA HIS A 39 -9.12 -1.21 -8.90
C HIS A 39 -7.75 -0.65 -8.56
N VAL A 40 -6.74 -1.50 -8.37
CA VAL A 40 -5.44 -1.08 -7.88
C VAL A 40 -4.28 -1.72 -8.64
N GLU A 41 -3.18 -0.98 -8.77
CA GLU A 41 -1.86 -1.53 -9.08
C GLU A 41 -0.97 -1.37 -7.85
N VAL A 42 -0.37 -2.47 -7.41
CA VAL A 42 0.60 -2.50 -6.32
C VAL A 42 1.94 -2.99 -6.86
N ALA A 43 2.99 -2.24 -6.56
CA ALA A 43 4.33 -2.54 -7.05
C ALA A 43 5.40 -2.20 -6.01
N LEU A 44 6.56 -2.81 -6.15
CA LEU A 44 7.80 -2.25 -5.61
C LEU A 44 8.48 -1.44 -6.70
N SER A 45 9.02 -0.30 -6.32
CA SER A 45 9.79 0.56 -7.19
C SER A 45 11.18 0.77 -6.62
N ARG A 46 12.19 0.84 -7.49
CA ARG A 46 13.57 1.10 -7.12
C ARG A 46 14.15 2.15 -8.06
N LEU A 47 14.68 3.22 -7.50
CA LEU A 47 15.37 4.27 -8.25
C LEU A 47 16.87 4.19 -7.98
N ALA A 48 17.64 4.02 -9.05
CA ALA A 48 19.10 3.87 -8.97
C ALA A 48 19.78 5.14 -8.40
N PRO A 49 21.03 5.03 -7.91
CA PRO A 49 21.84 6.18 -7.53
C PRO A 49 21.93 7.20 -8.69
N GLY A 50 21.73 8.49 -8.38
CA GLY A 50 21.77 9.58 -9.35
C GLY A 50 20.62 9.65 -10.34
N ALA A 51 19.66 8.73 -10.28
CA ALA A 51 18.53 8.64 -11.21
C ALA A 51 17.34 9.49 -10.78
N SER A 52 16.42 9.71 -11.74
CA SER A 52 15.26 10.59 -11.55
C SER A 52 13.99 10.04 -12.17
N ILE A 53 12.87 10.34 -11.52
CA ILE A 53 11.56 10.38 -12.15
C ILE A 53 11.23 11.86 -12.32
N TYR A 54 11.23 12.31 -13.58
CA TYR A 54 11.07 13.72 -13.92
C TYR A 54 9.65 14.21 -13.65
N GLY A 55 9.47 15.53 -13.63
CA GLY A 55 8.18 16.16 -13.39
C GLY A 55 7.08 15.63 -14.30
N HIS A 56 6.05 15.06 -13.71
CA HIS A 56 4.89 14.49 -14.39
C HIS A 56 3.63 14.59 -13.54
N ARG A 57 2.51 14.28 -14.16
CA ARG A 57 1.20 14.10 -13.51
C ARG A 57 0.47 12.92 -14.12
N HIS A 58 -0.51 12.37 -13.42
CA HIS A 58 -1.31 11.25 -13.92
C HIS A 58 -2.78 11.33 -13.49
N PHE A 59 -3.64 10.49 -14.09
CA PHE A 59 -5.08 10.44 -13.82
C PHE A 59 -5.47 9.40 -12.77
N TYR A 60 -4.54 9.01 -11.91
CA TYR A 60 -4.76 8.16 -10.75
C TYR A 60 -4.08 8.80 -9.54
N GLU A 61 -4.47 8.35 -8.37
CA GLU A 61 -3.77 8.64 -7.12
C GLU A 61 -2.57 7.70 -7.00
N GLU A 62 -1.46 8.20 -6.48
CA GLU A 62 -0.30 7.37 -6.17
C GLU A 62 0.06 7.54 -4.70
N SER A 63 0.06 6.44 -3.95
CA SER A 63 0.61 6.37 -2.60
C SER A 63 1.92 5.60 -2.58
N PHE A 64 2.75 5.93 -1.60
CA PHE A 64 4.04 5.29 -1.44
C PHE A 64 4.43 5.14 0.03
N TYR A 65 5.29 4.14 0.30
CA TYR A 65 5.95 3.93 1.58
C TYR A 65 7.40 3.57 1.32
N ILE A 66 8.34 4.38 1.85
CA ILE A 66 9.77 4.18 1.64
C ILE A 66 10.24 2.99 2.48
N LEU A 67 10.75 1.97 1.82
CA LEU A 67 11.26 0.75 2.46
C LEU A 67 12.74 0.88 2.81
N SER A 68 13.54 1.50 1.94
CA SER A 68 14.97 1.72 2.17
C SER A 68 15.51 2.87 1.33
N GLY A 69 16.65 3.43 1.75
CA GLY A 69 17.30 4.56 1.09
C GLY A 69 16.67 5.90 1.42
N GLU A 70 17.09 6.93 0.70
CA GLU A 70 16.62 8.31 0.83
C GLU A 70 16.40 8.94 -0.55
N VAL A 71 15.45 9.87 -0.67
CA VAL A 71 15.10 10.49 -1.94
C VAL A 71 14.53 11.89 -1.75
N LEU A 72 14.78 12.78 -2.70
CA LEU A 72 14.10 14.07 -2.80
C LEU A 72 12.85 13.91 -3.67
N VAL A 73 11.73 14.40 -3.18
CA VAL A 73 10.43 14.35 -3.88
C VAL A 73 9.79 15.73 -3.88
N ASP A 74 9.27 16.15 -5.00
CA ASP A 74 8.33 17.28 -5.06
C ASP A 74 6.92 16.76 -5.32
N ILE A 75 5.95 17.24 -4.57
CA ILE A 75 4.52 16.97 -4.80
C ILE A 75 3.79 18.30 -4.78
N ASP A 76 3.29 18.71 -5.92
CA ASP A 76 2.51 19.94 -6.13
C ASP A 76 3.21 21.20 -5.59
N GLY A 77 4.53 21.31 -5.83
CA GLY A 77 5.38 22.41 -5.41
C GLY A 77 5.86 22.34 -3.96
N HIS A 78 5.62 21.22 -3.27
CA HIS A 78 6.14 20.98 -1.93
C HIS A 78 7.31 19.98 -2.01
N GLY A 79 8.51 20.44 -1.68
CA GLY A 79 9.72 19.61 -1.66
C GLY A 79 9.88 18.83 -0.35
N TYR A 80 10.18 17.55 -0.46
CA TYR A 80 10.38 16.64 0.67
C TYR A 80 11.71 15.90 0.55
N HIS A 81 12.35 15.62 1.68
CA HIS A 81 13.43 14.67 1.80
C HIS A 81 12.89 13.44 2.56
N LEU A 82 12.67 12.36 1.84
CA LEU A 82 12.06 11.14 2.35
C LEU A 82 13.10 10.07 2.61
N ARG A 83 12.88 9.23 3.62
CA ARG A 83 13.72 8.09 4.00
C ARG A 83 12.85 6.93 4.48
N ALA A 84 13.46 5.80 4.81
CA ALA A 84 12.75 4.62 5.30
C ALA A 84 11.72 4.96 6.39
N ASN A 85 10.53 4.37 6.27
CA ASN A 85 9.32 4.59 7.06
C ASN A 85 8.58 5.93 6.78
N ASP A 86 9.04 6.74 5.83
CA ASP A 86 8.22 7.85 5.34
C ASP A 86 7.20 7.31 4.33
N PHE A 87 6.04 7.91 4.33
CA PHE A 87 4.96 7.61 3.42
C PHE A 87 4.38 8.89 2.83
N GLY A 88 3.64 8.74 1.76
CA GLY A 88 2.98 9.90 1.16
C GLY A 88 1.97 9.55 0.09
N PHE A 89 1.42 10.61 -0.46
CA PHE A 89 0.30 10.59 -1.36
C PHE A 89 0.43 11.70 -2.41
N ALA A 90 0.44 11.33 -3.69
CA ALA A 90 0.29 12.26 -4.81
C ALA A 90 -1.16 12.22 -5.30
N PRO A 91 -1.93 13.30 -5.09
CA PRO A 91 -3.30 13.39 -5.58
C PRO A 91 -3.38 13.26 -7.10
N MET A 92 -4.53 12.84 -7.60
CA MET A 92 -4.83 12.84 -9.03
C MET A 92 -4.52 14.21 -9.66
N ALA A 93 -3.75 14.20 -10.74
CA ALA A 93 -3.29 15.38 -11.48
C ALA A 93 -2.30 16.31 -10.74
N ALA A 94 -1.91 16.02 -9.51
CA ALA A 94 -0.82 16.74 -8.86
C ALA A 94 0.51 16.49 -9.61
N ALA A 95 1.27 17.55 -9.88
CA ALA A 95 2.58 17.43 -10.49
C ALA A 95 3.58 16.93 -9.43
N HIS A 96 4.40 15.94 -9.76
CA HIS A 96 5.41 15.44 -8.84
C HIS A 96 6.65 14.90 -9.56
N SER A 97 7.76 14.81 -8.82
CA SER A 97 9.05 14.32 -9.30
C SER A 97 9.84 13.65 -8.18
N TRP A 98 10.76 12.76 -8.56
CA TRP A 98 11.60 12.01 -7.62
C TRP A 98 13.06 12.09 -8.06
N HIS A 99 13.99 12.35 -7.14
CA HIS A 99 15.41 12.51 -7.44
C HIS A 99 16.25 11.80 -6.38
N ASN A 100 16.90 10.71 -6.75
CA ASN A 100 17.85 10.03 -5.90
C ASN A 100 19.25 10.64 -6.09
N GLN A 101 19.63 11.54 -5.20
CA GLN A 101 20.95 12.18 -5.21
C GLN A 101 22.01 11.42 -4.39
N ASN A 102 21.65 10.26 -3.82
CA ASN A 102 22.52 9.46 -2.97
C ASN A 102 23.30 8.42 -3.77
N GLU A 103 24.26 7.76 -3.10
CA GLU A 103 25.08 6.70 -3.67
C GLU A 103 24.40 5.31 -3.62
N GLU A 104 23.32 5.19 -2.85
CA GLU A 104 22.55 3.97 -2.69
C GLU A 104 21.18 4.08 -3.38
N PRO A 105 20.61 2.97 -3.85
CA PRO A 105 19.27 2.98 -4.41
C PRO A 105 18.23 3.26 -3.33
N VAL A 106 17.11 3.86 -3.73
CA VAL A 106 15.92 3.96 -2.90
C VAL A 106 14.88 2.97 -3.38
N GLU A 107 14.25 2.25 -2.42
CA GLU A 107 13.15 1.34 -2.71
C GLU A 107 11.89 1.77 -1.95
N TRP A 108 10.74 1.69 -2.62
CA TRP A 108 9.46 1.97 -2.00
C TRP A 108 8.35 1.05 -2.49
N PHE A 109 7.41 0.78 -1.60
CA PHE A 109 6.12 0.19 -1.92
C PHE A 109 5.25 1.26 -2.56
N ARG A 110 4.64 0.97 -3.71
CA ARG A 110 3.86 1.90 -4.51
C ARG A 110 2.47 1.37 -4.78
N VAL A 111 1.49 2.25 -4.68
CA VAL A 111 0.07 1.97 -4.93
C VAL A 111 -0.48 2.99 -5.91
N ARG A 112 -1.20 2.54 -6.92
CA ARG A 112 -1.89 3.38 -7.90
C ARG A 112 -3.36 3.00 -8.00
N SER A 113 -4.25 3.96 -7.78
CA SER A 113 -5.70 3.76 -7.85
C SER A 113 -6.41 5.03 -8.36
N PRO A 114 -7.42 4.93 -9.28
CA PRO A 114 -7.82 3.72 -10.00
C PRO A 114 -6.64 3.11 -10.76
N GLN A 115 -6.70 1.80 -10.99
CA GLN A 115 -5.63 1.10 -11.69
C GLN A 115 -5.26 1.80 -13.01
N PRO A 116 -3.96 2.07 -13.26
CA PRO A 116 -3.52 2.68 -14.52
C PRO A 116 -3.98 1.86 -15.73
N ARG A 117 -4.50 2.55 -16.73
CA ARG A 117 -4.91 1.93 -17.99
C ARG A 117 -4.06 2.47 -19.12
N THR A 118 -3.46 1.57 -19.89
CA THR A 118 -2.73 1.96 -21.09
C THR A 118 -3.72 2.46 -22.14
N VAL A 119 -3.55 3.71 -22.56
CA VAL A 119 -4.30 4.33 -23.64
C VAL A 119 -3.29 4.93 -24.62
N ASN A 120 -3.27 4.48 -25.86
CA ASN A 120 -2.35 4.95 -26.90
C ASN A 120 -0.88 4.92 -26.44
N ASP A 121 -0.44 3.77 -25.92
CA ASP A 121 0.92 3.53 -25.40
C ASP A 121 1.33 4.41 -24.16
N SER A 122 0.40 5.15 -23.61
CA SER A 122 0.57 5.92 -22.38
C SER A 122 -0.10 5.18 -21.21
N ASN A 123 0.61 5.11 -20.08
CA ASN A 123 0.05 4.61 -18.82
C ASN A 123 -0.75 5.68 -18.04
N GLY A 124 -1.16 6.76 -18.71
CA GLY A 124 -1.88 7.88 -18.12
C GLY A 124 -1.00 8.91 -17.43
N SER A 125 0.31 8.85 -17.64
CA SER A 125 1.27 9.85 -17.13
C SER A 125 1.62 10.87 -18.20
N PHE A 126 1.76 12.15 -17.80
CA PHE A 126 2.00 13.29 -18.68
C PHE A 126 3.16 14.11 -18.15
N PRO A 127 4.20 14.41 -18.97
CA PRO A 127 5.33 15.21 -18.56
C PRO A 127 4.95 16.64 -18.12
N VAL A 128 5.65 17.14 -17.10
CA VAL A 128 5.61 18.53 -16.63
C VAL A 128 7.07 19.07 -16.63
N PRO A 129 7.59 19.48 -17.77
CA PRO A 129 9.01 19.78 -17.94
C PRO A 129 9.54 20.92 -17.06
N GLN A 130 8.68 21.77 -16.52
CA GLN A 130 9.06 22.92 -15.69
C GLN A 130 9.21 22.59 -14.21
N LEU A 131 8.91 21.35 -13.80
CA LEU A 131 9.07 20.93 -12.41
C LEU A 131 10.53 20.56 -12.15
N GLU A 132 11.26 21.49 -11.54
CA GLU A 132 12.66 21.28 -11.15
C GLU A 132 12.76 20.45 -9.88
N PRO A 133 13.86 19.71 -9.69
CA PRO A 133 14.11 19.01 -8.44
C PRO A 133 14.11 19.98 -7.25
N PRO A 134 13.55 19.60 -6.10
CA PRO A 134 13.60 20.45 -4.92
C PRO A 134 15.06 20.68 -4.48
N SER A 135 15.44 21.94 -4.28
CA SER A 135 16.80 22.31 -3.84
C SER A 135 17.06 21.97 -2.36
N SER A 136 16.00 21.87 -1.58
CA SER A 136 16.01 21.39 -0.18
C SER A 136 14.64 20.81 0.13
N GLY A 137 14.58 19.58 0.61
CA GLY A 137 13.35 18.96 1.05
C GLY A 137 12.94 19.43 2.45
N ALA A 138 11.65 19.41 2.74
CA ALA A 138 11.16 19.51 4.10
C ALA A 138 11.54 18.26 4.89
N LEU A 139 11.76 18.41 6.20
CA LEU A 139 11.83 17.25 7.09
C LEU A 139 10.44 16.66 7.21
N VAL A 140 10.34 15.34 7.05
CA VAL A 140 9.08 14.64 7.20
C VAL A 140 8.78 14.40 8.67
N GLY A 141 7.55 14.64 9.05
CA GLY A 141 6.98 14.37 10.35
C GLY A 141 5.52 13.99 10.17
N ASP A 142 4.68 14.29 11.13
CA ASP A 142 3.24 14.16 10.97
C ASP A 142 2.73 15.08 9.85
N PRO A 143 1.70 14.68 9.09
CA PRO A 143 1.08 15.53 8.09
C PRO A 143 0.66 16.87 8.70
N SER A 144 1.01 17.96 8.03
CA SER A 144 0.76 19.31 8.51
C SER A 144 0.47 20.24 7.32
N PRO A 145 0.00 21.47 7.55
CA PRO A 145 -0.16 22.44 6.45
C PRO A 145 1.12 22.73 5.66
N THR A 146 2.30 22.48 6.25
CA THR A 146 3.60 22.62 5.59
C THR A 146 4.13 21.32 4.99
N ALA A 147 3.50 20.18 5.28
CA ALA A 147 3.81 18.86 4.73
C ALA A 147 2.49 18.10 4.47
N PRO A 148 1.63 18.60 3.55
CA PRO A 148 0.25 18.11 3.43
C PRO A 148 0.12 16.70 2.82
N TYR A 149 1.18 16.20 2.14
CA TYR A 149 1.13 14.96 1.36
C TYR A 149 1.98 13.84 1.92
N VAL A 150 2.66 14.05 3.04
CA VAL A 150 3.64 13.10 3.58
C VAL A 150 3.53 12.95 5.09
N GLY A 151 4.00 11.83 5.60
CA GLY A 151 4.12 11.55 7.03
C GLY A 151 5.22 10.54 7.29
N ARG A 152 5.44 10.25 8.56
CA ARG A 152 6.37 9.22 9.02
C ARG A 152 5.65 8.22 9.91
N PHE A 153 5.85 6.94 9.64
CA PHE A 153 5.45 5.89 10.55
C PHE A 153 6.56 5.62 11.56
N GLU A 154 6.19 5.61 12.83
CA GLU A 154 7.02 5.15 13.94
C GLU A 154 6.21 4.16 14.78
N GLU A 155 6.87 3.15 15.35
CA GLU A 155 6.17 2.06 16.04
C GLU A 155 5.31 2.55 17.23
N HIS A 156 5.69 3.64 17.86
CA HIS A 156 4.92 4.24 18.97
C HIS A 156 3.58 4.86 18.52
N HIS A 157 3.36 5.04 17.22
CA HIS A 157 2.07 5.48 16.66
C HIS A 157 1.00 4.37 16.73
N LEU A 158 1.42 3.09 16.78
CA LEU A 158 0.47 2.00 16.89
C LEU A 158 -0.27 2.07 18.23
N PRO A 159 -1.61 2.06 18.22
CA PRO A 159 -2.39 1.92 19.44
C PRO A 159 -2.13 0.56 20.10
N ALA A 160 -2.45 0.44 21.39
CA ALA A 160 -2.43 -0.86 22.05
C ALA A 160 -3.33 -1.87 21.28
N PRO A 161 -2.88 -3.14 21.12
CA PRO A 161 -3.67 -4.15 20.45
C PRO A 161 -5.05 -4.33 21.08
N GLY A 162 -6.07 -4.45 20.24
CA GLY A 162 -7.46 -4.54 20.67
C GLY A 162 -8.37 -5.18 19.62
N PRO A 163 -9.70 -5.11 19.80
CA PRO A 163 -10.61 -5.50 18.75
C PRO A 163 -10.46 -4.57 17.54
N LEU A 164 -10.65 -5.13 16.35
CA LEU A 164 -10.60 -4.35 15.12
C LEU A 164 -11.62 -3.20 15.16
N ALA A 165 -11.12 -1.98 15.08
CA ALA A 165 -11.91 -0.76 15.09
C ALA A 165 -11.68 0.00 13.80
N MET A 166 -12.35 -0.43 12.73
CA MET A 166 -12.34 0.24 11.45
C MET A 166 -13.75 0.65 11.02
N ARG A 167 -13.82 1.64 10.15
CA ARG A 167 -15.09 2.09 9.56
C ARG A 167 -15.71 0.95 8.76
N GLY A 168 -16.95 0.59 9.07
CA GLY A 168 -17.68 -0.49 8.38
C GLY A 168 -17.51 -1.89 8.96
N VAL A 169 -16.62 -2.09 9.93
CA VAL A 169 -16.48 -3.38 10.63
C VAL A 169 -17.59 -3.53 11.67
N ARG A 170 -18.23 -4.70 11.67
CA ARG A 170 -19.21 -5.08 12.69
C ARG A 170 -18.74 -6.34 13.40
N GLY A 171 -18.80 -6.31 14.74
CA GLY A 171 -18.53 -7.46 15.59
C GLY A 171 -17.08 -7.56 16.08
N PRO A 172 -16.84 -8.43 17.08
CA PRO A 172 -15.55 -8.58 17.75
C PRO A 172 -14.68 -9.68 17.14
N ASN A 173 -14.86 -10.01 15.85
CA ASN A 173 -14.30 -11.22 15.24
C ASN A 173 -12.80 -11.16 15.01
N VAL A 174 -12.24 -9.95 14.92
CA VAL A 174 -10.80 -9.73 14.83
C VAL A 174 -10.31 -9.03 16.09
N LYS A 175 -9.31 -9.60 16.74
CA LYS A 175 -8.75 -9.14 18.03
C LYS A 175 -7.23 -9.08 17.96
N ASP A 176 -6.65 -8.44 18.98
CA ASP A 176 -5.20 -8.35 19.16
C ASP A 176 -4.48 -7.68 17.97
N VAL A 177 -5.18 -6.72 17.34
CA VAL A 177 -4.70 -5.96 16.21
C VAL A 177 -4.46 -4.51 16.59
N SER A 178 -3.42 -3.91 16.01
CA SER A 178 -3.13 -2.48 16.04
C SER A 178 -3.14 -1.96 14.60
N ILE A 179 -3.80 -0.83 14.37
CA ILE A 179 -3.91 -0.21 13.05
C ILE A 179 -3.50 1.25 13.12
N TRP A 180 -2.73 1.71 12.13
CA TRP A 180 -2.35 3.10 11.94
C TRP A 180 -2.58 3.51 10.49
N MET A 181 -3.48 4.49 10.26
CA MET A 181 -3.77 5.02 8.92
C MET A 181 -2.59 5.84 8.41
N LEU A 182 -2.17 5.58 7.18
CA LEU A 182 -1.15 6.32 6.46
C LEU A 182 -1.77 7.26 5.44
N VAL A 183 -2.65 6.71 4.60
CA VAL A 183 -3.33 7.43 3.51
C VAL A 183 -4.81 7.14 3.57
N ASP A 184 -5.60 8.19 3.72
CA ASP A 184 -7.06 8.14 3.72
C ASP A 184 -7.67 9.47 3.28
N GLU A 185 -8.97 9.66 3.50
CA GLU A 185 -9.70 10.88 3.19
C GLU A 185 -9.18 12.14 3.90
N LEU A 186 -8.46 11.98 5.04
CA LEU A 186 -7.94 13.13 5.80
C LEU A 186 -6.80 13.85 5.08
N ILE A 187 -6.03 13.11 4.27
CA ILE A 187 -4.99 13.70 3.42
C ILE A 187 -5.43 13.86 1.97
N GLY A 188 -6.73 13.60 1.67
CA GLY A 188 -7.35 13.85 0.38
C GLY A 188 -7.44 12.66 -0.56
N ALA A 189 -7.13 11.43 -0.12
CA ALA A 189 -7.30 10.23 -0.92
C ALA A 189 -8.80 9.88 -1.08
N LEU A 190 -9.21 9.56 -2.30
CA LEU A 190 -10.59 9.27 -2.66
C LEU A 190 -10.77 7.84 -3.20
N HIS A 191 -9.72 7.26 -3.77
CA HIS A 191 -9.82 6.00 -4.51
C HIS A 191 -9.29 4.80 -3.75
N HIS A 192 -8.45 5.01 -2.74
CA HIS A 192 -7.91 3.92 -1.91
C HIS A 192 -7.56 4.40 -0.51
N THR A 193 -7.30 3.45 0.37
CA THR A 193 -6.67 3.69 1.68
C THR A 193 -5.38 2.89 1.77
N MET A 194 -4.42 3.37 2.56
CA MET A 194 -3.19 2.67 2.91
C MET A 194 -2.94 2.80 4.40
N PHE A 195 -2.61 1.71 5.08
CA PHE A 195 -2.40 1.71 6.53
C PHE A 195 -1.47 0.58 6.98
N ILE A 196 -0.93 0.72 8.18
CA ILE A 196 -0.16 -0.32 8.86
C ILE A 196 -1.10 -1.14 9.72
N VAL A 197 -0.96 -2.45 9.63
CA VAL A 197 -1.61 -3.42 10.53
C VAL A 197 -0.53 -4.22 11.24
N GLN A 198 -0.70 -4.42 12.54
CA GLN A 198 0.17 -5.28 13.34
C GLN A 198 -0.64 -6.19 14.24
N PHE A 199 -0.28 -7.46 14.22
CA PHE A 199 -0.81 -8.49 15.14
C PHE A 199 0.26 -8.97 16.11
N ASN A 200 -0.17 -9.33 17.31
CA ASN A 200 0.70 -10.01 18.28
C ASN A 200 1.06 -11.43 17.82
N PRO A 201 2.19 -11.98 18.30
CA PRO A 201 2.52 -13.39 18.07
C PRO A 201 1.39 -14.34 18.48
N GLY A 202 1.10 -15.31 17.61
CA GLY A 202 0.07 -16.31 17.85
C GLY A 202 -1.38 -15.82 17.70
N ALA A 203 -1.59 -14.56 17.34
CA ALA A 203 -2.94 -14.07 17.00
C ALA A 203 -3.47 -14.78 15.75
N SER A 204 -4.80 -14.91 15.67
CA SER A 204 -5.47 -15.50 14.50
C SER A 204 -6.81 -14.82 14.27
N THR A 205 -7.09 -14.53 13.00
CA THR A 205 -8.45 -14.16 12.57
C THR A 205 -9.24 -15.40 12.12
N HIS A 206 -8.55 -16.46 11.72
CA HIS A 206 -9.16 -17.72 11.26
C HIS A 206 -9.67 -18.60 12.44
N PRO A 207 -10.84 -19.26 12.32
CA PRO A 207 -11.85 -19.12 11.26
C PRO A 207 -12.90 -18.03 11.54
N GLN A 208 -12.99 -17.49 12.77
CA GLN A 208 -14.10 -16.62 13.18
C GLN A 208 -14.00 -15.22 12.55
N GLY A 209 -12.81 -14.77 12.22
CA GLY A 209 -12.54 -13.49 11.58
C GLY A 209 -12.33 -13.58 10.08
N ASP A 210 -12.54 -14.75 9.47
CA ASP A 210 -12.54 -14.84 8.01
C ASP A 210 -13.68 -13.99 7.46
N HIS A 211 -13.36 -13.21 6.43
CA HIS A 211 -14.31 -12.25 5.88
C HIS A 211 -14.09 -12.01 4.40
N PHE A 212 -15.02 -11.32 3.78
CA PHE A 212 -14.92 -10.80 2.43
C PHE A 212 -15.58 -9.41 2.34
N HIS A 213 -15.28 -8.68 1.30
CA HIS A 213 -15.74 -7.31 1.11
C HIS A 213 -15.83 -6.96 -0.38
N PRO A 214 -16.59 -5.87 -0.75
CA PRO A 214 -16.79 -5.48 -2.14
C PRO A 214 -15.64 -4.60 -2.71
N PHE A 215 -14.44 -4.69 -2.17
CA PHE A 215 -13.24 -4.01 -2.64
C PHE A 215 -12.06 -4.99 -2.67
N GLU A 216 -11.00 -4.61 -3.34
CA GLU A 216 -9.75 -5.37 -3.37
C GLU A 216 -8.86 -4.99 -2.20
N GLU A 217 -8.09 -5.94 -1.70
CA GLU A 217 -7.05 -5.71 -0.72
C GLU A 217 -5.71 -6.28 -1.14
N ALA A 218 -4.66 -5.59 -0.73
CA ALA A 218 -3.29 -6.04 -0.87
C ALA A 218 -2.56 -5.87 0.46
N TYR A 219 -1.81 -6.90 0.87
CA TYR A 219 -1.12 -7.00 2.14
C TYR A 219 0.36 -7.25 1.88
N TYR A 220 1.19 -6.22 1.98
CA TYR A 220 2.63 -6.35 1.84
C TYR A 220 3.28 -6.57 3.20
N PHE A 221 3.80 -7.76 3.45
CA PHE A 221 4.39 -8.14 4.74
C PHE A 221 5.75 -7.47 4.95
N THR A 222 5.83 -6.63 5.97
CA THR A 222 7.04 -5.90 6.34
C THR A 222 7.79 -6.56 7.50
N GLN A 223 7.11 -7.41 8.30
CA GLN A 223 7.68 -8.11 9.44
C GLN A 223 6.92 -9.39 9.76
N GLY A 224 7.66 -10.43 10.15
CA GLY A 224 7.12 -11.68 10.65
C GLY A 224 6.60 -12.63 9.57
N SER A 225 5.80 -13.61 9.98
CA SER A 225 5.21 -14.65 9.12
C SER A 225 3.82 -15.06 9.59
N ALA A 226 3.01 -15.54 8.65
CA ALA A 226 1.65 -16.00 8.90
C ALA A 226 1.28 -17.13 7.92
N ILE A 227 0.13 -17.77 8.17
CA ILE A 227 -0.62 -18.52 7.17
C ILE A 227 -1.76 -17.63 6.69
N ALA A 228 -1.83 -17.39 5.39
CA ALA A 228 -2.99 -16.78 4.75
C ALA A 228 -4.00 -17.89 4.41
N HIS A 229 -5.21 -17.76 4.94
CA HIS A 229 -6.35 -18.67 4.68
C HIS A 229 -7.17 -18.04 3.55
N LEU A 230 -7.02 -18.57 2.34
CA LEU A 230 -7.68 -18.10 1.13
C LEU A 230 -8.62 -19.18 0.58
N GLU A 231 -9.44 -18.82 -0.42
CA GLU A 231 -10.30 -19.82 -1.10
C GLU A 231 -9.47 -20.92 -1.78
N GLU A 232 -8.25 -20.60 -2.23
CA GLU A 232 -7.30 -21.53 -2.86
C GLU A 232 -6.61 -22.47 -1.86
N GLY A 233 -6.74 -22.20 -0.56
CA GLY A 233 -6.15 -22.96 0.52
C GLY A 233 -5.28 -22.14 1.46
N ASP A 234 -4.62 -22.85 2.38
CA ASP A 234 -3.73 -22.29 3.39
C ASP A 234 -2.33 -22.10 2.79
N LEU A 235 -1.88 -20.86 2.69
CA LEU A 235 -0.61 -20.51 2.06
C LEU A 235 0.31 -19.79 3.07
N PRO A 236 1.58 -20.24 3.22
CA PRO A 236 2.53 -19.53 4.06
C PRO A 236 2.93 -18.20 3.45
N VAL A 237 3.04 -17.17 4.30
CA VAL A 237 3.47 -15.83 3.94
C VAL A 237 4.48 -15.30 4.93
N ARG A 238 5.41 -14.47 4.47
CA ARG A 238 6.49 -13.88 5.28
C ARG A 238 6.89 -12.50 4.79
N THR A 239 7.76 -11.87 5.52
CA THR A 239 8.36 -10.56 5.14
C THR A 239 8.83 -10.56 3.68
N GLY A 240 8.38 -9.57 2.92
CA GLY A 240 8.64 -9.40 1.49
C GLY A 240 7.60 -10.02 0.55
N ASP A 241 6.69 -10.85 1.06
CA ASP A 241 5.59 -11.39 0.28
C ASP A 241 4.42 -10.40 0.21
N LEU A 242 3.59 -10.54 -0.84
CA LEU A 242 2.31 -9.86 -0.96
C LEU A 242 1.18 -10.88 -0.99
N VAL A 243 0.13 -10.66 -0.22
CA VAL A 243 -1.17 -11.31 -0.43
C VAL A 243 -2.08 -10.35 -1.17
N PHE A 244 -2.76 -10.83 -2.21
CA PHE A 244 -3.80 -10.09 -2.90
C PHE A 244 -5.14 -10.81 -2.70
N ALA A 245 -6.14 -10.08 -2.24
CA ALA A 245 -7.52 -10.53 -2.10
C ALA A 245 -8.40 -9.71 -3.05
N GLY A 246 -8.89 -10.34 -4.09
CA GLY A 246 -9.82 -9.73 -5.03
C GLY A 246 -11.18 -9.44 -4.42
N THR A 247 -12.02 -8.69 -5.11
CA THR A 247 -13.38 -8.36 -4.66
C THR A 247 -14.18 -9.60 -4.31
N ASN A 248 -14.76 -9.64 -3.11
CA ASN A 248 -15.51 -10.76 -2.52
C ASN A 248 -14.72 -12.06 -2.30
N ALA A 249 -13.40 -11.99 -2.31
CA ALA A 249 -12.56 -13.14 -1.97
C ALA A 249 -12.52 -13.34 -0.46
N MET A 250 -12.81 -14.57 0.00
CA MET A 250 -12.72 -14.94 1.40
C MET A 250 -11.26 -15.02 1.85
N HIS A 251 -10.93 -14.40 2.96
CA HIS A 251 -9.59 -14.46 3.52
C HIS A 251 -9.55 -14.30 5.03
N GLY A 252 -8.44 -14.76 5.62
CA GLY A 252 -8.11 -14.66 7.03
C GLY A 252 -6.65 -15.02 7.26
N TYR A 253 -6.16 -14.85 8.48
CA TYR A 253 -4.73 -15.05 8.80
C TYR A 253 -4.54 -15.74 10.15
N THR A 254 -3.49 -16.56 10.24
CA THR A 254 -2.95 -17.07 11.50
C THR A 254 -1.48 -16.69 11.59
N MET A 255 -1.10 -15.91 12.61
CA MET A 255 0.27 -15.46 12.83
C MET A 255 1.14 -16.63 13.31
N THR A 256 2.29 -16.86 12.70
CA THR A 256 3.15 -18.01 12.94
C THR A 256 4.55 -17.67 13.49
N SER A 257 4.97 -16.41 13.44
CA SER A 257 6.23 -15.99 14.03
C SER A 257 6.14 -15.73 15.54
N ASP A 258 7.27 -15.81 16.22
CA ASP A 258 7.42 -15.46 17.64
C ASP A 258 7.56 -13.93 17.86
N GLU A 259 7.63 -13.16 16.78
CA GLU A 259 7.63 -11.69 16.77
C GLU A 259 6.29 -11.16 16.23
N PRO A 260 5.95 -9.89 16.48
CA PRO A 260 4.77 -9.28 15.88
C PRO A 260 4.79 -9.37 14.35
N VAL A 261 3.64 -9.65 13.76
CA VAL A 261 3.46 -9.69 12.31
C VAL A 261 2.90 -8.35 11.86
N ARG A 262 3.59 -7.71 10.91
CA ARG A 262 3.21 -6.39 10.40
C ARG A 262 3.16 -6.39 8.88
N TRP A 263 2.16 -5.69 8.34
CA TRP A 263 2.05 -5.45 6.90
C TRP A 263 1.54 -4.03 6.59
N ILE A 264 1.77 -3.60 5.37
CA ILE A 264 1.09 -2.46 4.75
C ILE A 264 -0.14 -3.02 4.06
N GLU A 265 -1.31 -2.49 4.39
CA GLU A 265 -2.58 -2.89 3.81
C GLU A 265 -3.15 -1.80 2.93
N ILE A 266 -3.72 -2.21 1.79
CA ILE A 266 -4.37 -1.36 0.81
C ILE A 266 -5.79 -1.82 0.62
N GLN A 267 -6.74 -0.89 0.56
CA GLN A 267 -8.12 -1.15 0.19
C GLN A 267 -8.51 -0.26 -0.99
N ALA A 268 -9.00 -0.86 -2.07
CA ALA A 268 -9.42 -0.15 -3.28
C ALA A 268 -10.64 -0.81 -3.95
N PRO A 269 -11.69 -0.03 -4.35
CA PRO A 269 -11.84 1.39 -4.05
C PRO A 269 -11.96 1.65 -2.55
N ALA A 270 -11.73 2.89 -2.13
CA ALA A 270 -11.83 3.28 -0.73
C ALA A 270 -13.17 2.83 -0.12
N PRO A 271 -13.17 2.12 1.02
CA PRO A 271 -14.38 1.54 1.60
C PRO A 271 -15.44 2.59 1.92
N THR A 272 -16.68 2.28 1.58
CA THR A 272 -17.81 3.12 2.00
C THR A 272 -18.15 2.89 3.48
N PRO A 273 -18.68 3.89 4.21
CA PRO A 273 -18.86 3.82 5.67
C PRO A 273 -19.80 2.75 6.20
N ALA A 274 -20.61 2.13 5.35
CA ALA A 274 -21.66 1.21 5.80
C ALA A 274 -21.46 -0.21 5.28
N GLY A 275 -21.15 -1.15 6.18
CA GLY A 275 -21.22 -2.59 5.90
C GLY A 275 -20.17 -3.10 4.92
N ALA A 276 -18.97 -2.52 4.95
CA ALA A 276 -17.90 -2.88 4.03
C ALA A 276 -17.34 -4.28 4.25
N PHE A 277 -17.32 -4.76 5.50
CA PHE A 277 -16.79 -6.07 5.86
C PHE A 277 -17.91 -7.06 6.16
N ILE A 278 -17.81 -8.26 5.64
CA ILE A 278 -18.80 -9.32 5.81
C ILE A 278 -18.12 -10.54 6.45
N PHE A 279 -18.52 -10.85 7.67
CA PHE A 279 -18.04 -11.99 8.44
C PHE A 279 -19.11 -13.10 8.39
N PRO A 280 -18.91 -14.20 7.65
CA PRO A 280 -19.88 -15.27 7.55
C PRO A 280 -20.22 -15.93 8.88
N ALA A 281 -19.31 -15.88 9.87
CA ALA A 281 -19.57 -16.38 11.21
C ALA A 281 -20.70 -15.62 11.91
N ASP A 282 -20.90 -14.33 11.62
CA ASP A 282 -21.96 -13.51 12.21
C ASP A 282 -23.34 -13.89 11.68
N TRP A 283 -23.46 -14.33 10.43
CA TRP A 283 -24.73 -14.76 9.85
C TRP A 283 -25.28 -16.05 10.47
N ARG A 284 -24.39 -16.90 10.99
CA ARG A 284 -24.78 -18.17 11.64
C ARG A 284 -25.29 -17.95 13.05
N SER A 285 -24.92 -16.86 13.69
CA SER A 285 -25.35 -16.54 15.06
C SER A 285 -26.65 -15.74 15.11
N GLU A 286 -27.04 -15.05 14.02
CA GLU A 286 -28.30 -14.29 13.96
C GLU A 286 -29.53 -15.12 13.56
N GLY A 287 -29.34 -16.37 13.19
CA GLY A 287 -30.40 -17.30 12.73
C GLY A 287 -30.74 -18.47 13.67
N GLN A 288 -30.27 -18.42 14.94
CA GLN A 288 -30.63 -19.45 15.94
C GLN A 288 -31.53 -18.88 17.04
#